data_3a15fe3df7a7f4957ca0d65b88a61779
#
_entry.id   3a15fe3df7a7f4957ca0d65b88a61779
#
_cell.length_a   1.000
_cell.length_b   1.000
_cell.length_c   1.000
_cell.angle_alpha   90.00
_cell.angle_beta   90.00
_cell.angle_gamma   90.00
#
_symmetry.space_group_name_H-M   'P 1'
#
loop_
_entity.id
_entity.type
_entity.pdbx_description
1 polymer ?
#
loop_
_entity_poly.entity_id
_entity_poly.type
_entity_poly.pdbx_seq_one_letter_code
_entity_poly.pdbx_strand_id
1 'polypeptide(L)'
;MKRRDILKGAAAAATLGFPAILRAQQYKAEYKMSTVVPPAFAWGKGGEIFANLVRDRTSGRINIKQYPGASLVQGDQTREFSAMRQGIIDVLCGAPVNWSGTVRQLGVFTLPFITPDHKALDAVINSPAVMNDYFDLVRKAGAEPLAVGETGFRQISNSKRPIVKPDDMKGIKIRVVGSPMYGEIMNGMGANPTFMSWADAQPALASGAVDAQENPLEVFLAAKIQNLGQKFVTKWNYSNDILLFAIANPVWQSWNAQDQKIVRESAQEAAKQQIALVRKLFSEDVEKVRALGVNVHVPTPAEMKEWQIATRRTYARWKVQIEPNLIGKIEQVVEGTRKG
;
A
#
# COMPACT_ATOMS: atom_id res chain seq x y z
N MET A 1 2.41 8.51 -85.45
CA MET A 1 2.39 8.65 -84.01
C MET A 1 2.25 7.23 -83.37
N LYS A 2 3.29 6.72 -82.70
CA LYS A 2 3.36 5.33 -82.32
C LYS A 2 2.73 5.16 -80.91
N ARG A 3 1.86 4.14 -80.77
CA ARG A 3 1.10 3.75 -79.56
C ARG A 3 1.96 3.51 -78.27
N ARG A 4 3.24 3.84 -78.28
CA ARG A 4 4.19 3.60 -77.23
C ARG A 4 4.39 4.74 -76.21
N ASP A 5 3.87 5.93 -76.49
CA ASP A 5 4.11 7.11 -75.67
C ASP A 5 3.00 7.43 -74.67
N ILE A 6 1.89 6.64 -74.70
CA ILE A 6 0.74 6.83 -73.78
C ILE A 6 0.92 6.00 -72.46
N LEU A 7 1.87 5.09 -72.42
CA LEU A 7 2.10 4.23 -71.25
C LEU A 7 3.14 4.75 -70.26
N LYS A 8 3.77 5.89 -70.53
CA LYS A 8 4.76 6.49 -69.63
C LYS A 8 4.21 7.59 -68.71
N GLY A 9 2.94 7.95 -68.86
CA GLY A 9 2.29 9.00 -68.03
C GLY A 9 1.47 8.51 -66.86
N ALA A 10 1.27 7.18 -66.72
CA ALA A 10 0.39 6.60 -65.68
C ALA A 10 1.11 6.04 -64.48
N ALA A 11 2.44 6.11 -64.42
CA ALA A 11 3.23 5.52 -63.27
C ALA A 11 3.67 6.53 -62.19
N ALA A 12 3.31 7.83 -62.35
CA ALA A 12 3.77 8.88 -61.43
C ALA A 12 2.66 9.43 -60.49
N ALA A 13 1.49 8.83 -60.42
CA ALA A 13 0.37 9.33 -59.59
C ALA A 13 -0.13 8.36 -58.52
N ALA A 14 0.64 7.33 -58.17
CA ALA A 14 0.24 6.31 -57.19
C ALA A 14 0.97 6.42 -55.84
N THR A 15 1.55 7.58 -55.50
CA THR A 15 2.08 7.86 -54.14
C THR A 15 1.22 8.89 -53.42
N LEU A 16 -0.11 8.83 -53.58
CA LEU A 16 -1.03 9.58 -52.74
C LEU A 16 -1.46 8.71 -51.55
N GLY A 17 -0.78 8.93 -50.44
CA GLY A 17 -1.34 8.87 -49.11
C GLY A 17 -2.24 7.67 -48.79
N PHE A 18 -1.67 6.53 -48.40
CA PHE A 18 -2.40 5.72 -47.44
C PHE A 18 -2.74 6.60 -46.25
N PRO A 19 -4.03 6.85 -45.93
CA PRO A 19 -4.35 7.46 -44.66
C PRO A 19 -3.73 6.57 -43.60
N ALA A 20 -2.78 7.13 -42.84
CA ALA A 20 -2.38 6.51 -41.61
C ALA A 20 -3.69 6.36 -40.82
N ILE A 21 -4.26 5.16 -40.84
CA ILE A 21 -5.34 4.79 -39.91
C ILE A 21 -4.68 4.93 -38.57
N LEU A 22 -4.80 6.12 -37.95
CA LEU A 22 -4.63 6.29 -36.53
C LEU A 22 -5.59 5.25 -35.92
N ARG A 23 -5.07 4.07 -35.59
CA ARG A 23 -5.78 3.13 -34.75
C ARG A 23 -6.06 3.93 -33.48
N ALA A 24 -7.28 4.42 -33.35
CA ALA A 24 -7.76 5.01 -32.12
C ALA A 24 -7.41 3.99 -31.06
N GLN A 25 -6.55 4.38 -30.14
CA GLN A 25 -6.08 3.50 -29.07
C GLN A 25 -7.32 3.10 -28.28
N GLN A 26 -7.77 1.86 -28.46
CA GLN A 26 -9.02 1.39 -27.89
C GLN A 26 -8.77 1.07 -26.43
N TYR A 27 -9.06 2.03 -25.54
CA TYR A 27 -8.98 1.84 -24.12
C TYR A 27 -10.09 0.89 -23.65
N LYS A 28 -9.85 0.21 -22.53
CA LYS A 28 -10.89 -0.62 -21.88
C LYS A 28 -12.06 0.28 -21.46
N ALA A 29 -13.29 -0.23 -21.53
CA ALA A 29 -14.46 0.45 -20.98
C ALA A 29 -14.35 0.67 -19.46
N GLU A 30 -13.65 -0.23 -18.77
CA GLU A 30 -13.41 -0.20 -17.33
C GLU A 30 -12.03 -0.76 -17.01
N TYR A 31 -11.28 -0.08 -16.13
CA TYR A 31 -10.06 -0.57 -15.50
C TYR A 31 -10.35 -0.95 -14.05
N LYS A 32 -10.02 -2.18 -13.66
CA LYS A 32 -10.35 -2.75 -12.36
C LYS A 32 -9.27 -2.39 -11.34
N MET A 33 -9.63 -1.60 -10.32
CA MET A 33 -8.75 -1.26 -9.20
C MET A 33 -9.10 -2.08 -7.97
N SER A 34 -8.15 -2.88 -7.47
CA SER A 34 -8.33 -3.60 -6.20
C SER A 34 -7.92 -2.74 -5.02
N THR A 35 -8.73 -2.79 -3.96
CA THR A 35 -8.42 -2.25 -2.64
C THR A 35 -8.92 -3.20 -1.55
N VAL A 36 -8.22 -3.27 -0.42
CA VAL A 36 -8.63 -4.13 0.72
C VAL A 36 -9.84 -3.56 1.44
N VAL A 37 -9.99 -2.23 1.47
CA VAL A 37 -11.04 -1.53 2.23
C VAL A 37 -11.82 -0.54 1.38
N PRO A 38 -13.12 -0.29 1.68
CA PRO A 38 -13.95 0.65 0.94
C PRO A 38 -13.63 2.13 1.27
N PRO A 39 -14.22 3.11 0.54
CA PRO A 39 -13.99 4.55 0.74
C PRO A 39 -14.36 5.11 2.12
N ALA A 40 -15.02 4.33 2.97
CA ALA A 40 -15.23 4.69 4.38
C ALA A 40 -13.91 4.73 5.19
N PHE A 41 -12.85 4.09 4.69
CA PHE A 41 -11.49 4.13 5.23
C PHE A 41 -10.65 5.13 4.44
N ALA A 42 -9.68 5.77 5.09
CA ALA A 42 -8.77 6.71 4.43
C ALA A 42 -8.03 6.08 3.24
N TRP A 43 -7.64 4.82 3.35
CA TRP A 43 -7.06 4.04 2.26
C TRP A 43 -7.99 3.93 1.06
N GLY A 44 -9.22 3.39 1.24
CA GLY A 44 -10.20 3.25 0.16
C GLY A 44 -10.63 4.60 -0.41
N LYS A 45 -10.67 5.66 0.42
CA LYS A 45 -10.93 7.03 -0.01
C LYS A 45 -9.85 7.57 -0.96
N GLY A 46 -8.57 7.24 -0.70
CA GLY A 46 -7.48 7.56 -1.61
C GLY A 46 -7.69 6.95 -3.00
N GLY A 47 -8.12 5.69 -3.07
CA GLY A 47 -8.46 5.03 -4.33
C GLY A 47 -9.62 5.70 -5.06
N GLU A 48 -10.68 6.07 -4.34
CA GLU A 48 -11.83 6.79 -4.90
C GLU A 48 -11.42 8.15 -5.47
N ILE A 49 -10.63 8.94 -4.73
CA ILE A 49 -10.10 10.24 -5.18
C ILE A 49 -9.29 10.04 -6.47
N PHE A 50 -8.39 9.05 -6.50
CA PHE A 50 -7.59 8.75 -7.67
C PHE A 50 -8.45 8.43 -8.89
N ALA A 51 -9.41 7.52 -8.75
CA ALA A 51 -10.30 7.12 -9.84
C ALA A 51 -11.10 8.32 -10.40
N ASN A 52 -11.64 9.16 -9.51
CA ASN A 52 -12.39 10.35 -9.91
C ASN A 52 -11.49 11.38 -10.66
N LEU A 53 -10.31 11.69 -10.13
CA LEU A 53 -9.38 12.60 -10.76
C LEU A 53 -8.97 12.13 -12.19
N VAL A 54 -8.70 10.82 -12.33
CA VAL A 54 -8.36 10.25 -13.65
C VAL A 54 -9.53 10.38 -14.61
N ARG A 55 -10.73 9.98 -14.21
CA ARG A 55 -11.93 10.09 -15.04
C ARG A 55 -12.15 11.53 -15.51
N ASP A 56 -12.12 12.47 -14.59
CA ASP A 56 -12.44 13.87 -14.86
C ASP A 56 -11.37 14.53 -15.75
N ARG A 57 -10.09 14.30 -15.47
CA ARG A 57 -8.96 14.87 -16.22
C ARG A 57 -8.74 14.22 -17.60
N THR A 58 -9.20 12.98 -17.77
CA THR A 58 -9.18 12.29 -19.08
C THR A 58 -10.49 12.45 -19.85
N SER A 59 -11.46 13.24 -19.36
CA SER A 59 -12.80 13.38 -19.95
C SER A 59 -13.47 12.01 -20.17
N GLY A 60 -13.31 11.11 -19.22
CA GLY A 60 -13.90 9.76 -19.23
C GLY A 60 -13.19 8.73 -20.12
N ARG A 61 -12.08 9.06 -20.80
CA ARG A 61 -11.34 8.09 -21.63
C ARG A 61 -10.77 6.96 -20.81
N ILE A 62 -10.33 7.22 -19.57
CA ILE A 62 -9.86 6.22 -18.61
C ILE A 62 -10.85 6.19 -17.45
N ASN A 63 -11.56 5.08 -17.32
CA ASN A 63 -12.54 4.85 -16.28
C ASN A 63 -12.03 3.76 -15.33
N ILE A 64 -11.57 4.14 -14.14
CA ILE A 64 -11.09 3.22 -13.10
C ILE A 64 -12.24 2.98 -12.13
N LYS A 65 -12.61 1.71 -11.95
CA LYS A 65 -13.61 1.27 -10.98
C LYS A 65 -12.95 0.56 -9.82
N GLN A 66 -13.26 1.00 -8.61
CA GLN A 66 -12.76 0.41 -7.38
C GLN A 66 -13.55 -0.83 -6.99
N TYR A 67 -12.83 -1.89 -6.63
CA TYR A 67 -13.32 -3.17 -6.15
C TYR A 67 -12.77 -3.41 -4.73
N PRO A 68 -13.50 -2.97 -3.69
CA PRO A 68 -13.07 -3.12 -2.31
C PRO A 68 -13.18 -4.56 -1.81
N GLY A 69 -12.60 -4.80 -0.61
CA GLY A 69 -12.60 -6.12 0.03
C GLY A 69 -11.68 -7.13 -0.64
N ALA A 70 -10.70 -6.67 -1.46
CA ALA A 70 -9.92 -7.57 -2.33
C ALA A 70 -10.81 -8.55 -3.10
N SER A 71 -12.00 -8.09 -3.51
CA SER A 71 -13.07 -8.94 -4.08
C SER A 71 -12.67 -9.59 -5.41
N LEU A 72 -11.75 -8.98 -6.17
CA LEU A 72 -11.20 -9.56 -7.40
C LEU A 72 -10.34 -10.81 -7.16
N VAL A 73 -9.94 -11.06 -5.91
CA VAL A 73 -9.14 -12.21 -5.46
C VAL A 73 -9.79 -12.93 -4.27
N GLN A 74 -11.13 -12.89 -4.21
CA GLN A 74 -11.95 -13.61 -3.22
C GLN A 74 -11.62 -13.25 -1.75
N GLY A 75 -11.27 -11.98 -1.50
CA GLY A 75 -10.94 -11.48 -0.17
C GLY A 75 -9.50 -11.68 0.29
N ASP A 76 -8.68 -12.40 -0.46
CA ASP A 76 -7.28 -12.66 -0.12
C ASP A 76 -6.34 -11.58 -0.71
N GLN A 77 -6.13 -10.51 0.06
CA GLN A 77 -5.27 -9.39 -0.35
C GLN A 77 -3.82 -9.78 -0.66
N THR A 78 -3.34 -10.93 -0.20
CA THR A 78 -1.97 -11.38 -0.50
C THR A 78 -1.78 -11.76 -1.96
N ARG A 79 -2.89 -12.05 -2.67
CA ARG A 79 -2.92 -12.45 -4.06
C ARG A 79 -3.04 -11.29 -5.05
N GLU A 80 -3.36 -10.07 -4.57
CA GLU A 80 -3.66 -8.92 -5.45
C GLU A 80 -2.51 -8.61 -6.43
N PHE A 81 -1.25 -8.59 -5.96
CA PHE A 81 -0.10 -8.27 -6.81
C PHE A 81 0.13 -9.35 -7.89
N SER A 82 -0.05 -10.62 -7.54
CA SER A 82 0.04 -11.73 -8.50
C SER A 82 -1.11 -11.69 -9.51
N ALA A 83 -2.33 -11.38 -9.07
CA ALA A 83 -3.50 -11.21 -9.93
C ALA A 83 -3.35 -10.03 -10.90
N MET A 84 -2.69 -8.94 -10.48
CA MET A 84 -2.33 -7.84 -11.37
C MET A 84 -1.36 -8.29 -12.46
N ARG A 85 -0.31 -9.05 -12.13
CA ARG A 85 0.61 -9.62 -13.14
C ARG A 85 -0.08 -10.57 -14.12
N GLN A 86 -1.16 -11.21 -13.69
CA GLN A 86 -1.99 -12.12 -14.51
C GLN A 86 -3.06 -11.37 -15.33
N GLY A 87 -3.17 -10.04 -15.20
CA GLY A 87 -4.15 -9.22 -15.93
C GLY A 87 -5.58 -9.28 -15.38
N ILE A 88 -5.79 -9.85 -14.18
CA ILE A 88 -7.09 -9.87 -13.48
C ILE A 88 -7.37 -8.49 -12.86
N ILE A 89 -6.32 -7.83 -12.35
CA ILE A 89 -6.35 -6.50 -11.76
C ILE A 89 -5.54 -5.57 -12.65
N ASP A 90 -6.09 -4.40 -12.97
CA ASP A 90 -5.43 -3.38 -13.78
C ASP A 90 -4.66 -2.36 -12.93
N VAL A 91 -5.21 -2.05 -11.75
CA VAL A 91 -4.76 -0.99 -10.85
C VAL A 91 -4.73 -1.52 -9.42
N LEU A 92 -3.67 -1.19 -8.69
CA LEU A 92 -3.57 -1.42 -7.25
C LEU A 92 -3.57 -0.09 -6.49
N CYS A 93 -4.41 -0.01 -5.47
CA CYS A 93 -4.30 0.96 -4.40
C CYS A 93 -4.22 0.15 -3.10
N GLY A 94 -2.98 -0.16 -2.65
CA GLY A 94 -2.78 -1.16 -1.61
C GLY A 94 -1.49 -1.02 -0.83
N ALA A 95 -1.44 -1.63 0.35
CA ALA A 95 -0.26 -1.66 1.19
C ALA A 95 0.71 -2.78 0.75
N PRO A 96 1.97 -2.45 0.40
CA PRO A 96 2.94 -3.43 -0.08
C PRO A 96 3.25 -4.57 0.91
N VAL A 97 3.01 -4.37 2.20
CA VAL A 97 3.12 -5.43 3.20
C VAL A 97 2.27 -6.66 2.85
N ASN A 98 1.09 -6.45 2.25
CA ASN A 98 0.20 -7.53 1.84
C ASN A 98 0.85 -8.46 0.81
N TRP A 99 1.77 -7.95 0.01
CA TRP A 99 2.41 -8.65 -1.11
C TRP A 99 3.84 -9.08 -0.81
N SER A 100 4.37 -8.70 0.37
CA SER A 100 5.75 -8.98 0.79
C SER A 100 6.04 -10.49 0.96
N GLY A 101 5.03 -11.31 1.13
CA GLY A 101 5.15 -12.77 1.11
C GLY A 101 5.50 -13.32 -0.28
N THR A 102 5.05 -12.66 -1.36
CA THR A 102 5.30 -13.04 -2.75
C THR A 102 6.46 -12.25 -3.37
N VAL A 103 6.53 -10.94 -3.08
CA VAL A 103 7.59 -10.03 -3.54
C VAL A 103 8.23 -9.37 -2.32
N ARG A 104 9.23 -10.05 -1.76
CA ARG A 104 9.84 -9.68 -0.47
C ARG A 104 10.32 -8.23 -0.42
N GLN A 105 10.87 -7.74 -1.52
CA GLN A 105 11.42 -6.38 -1.65
C GLN A 105 10.38 -5.28 -1.42
N LEU A 106 9.11 -5.55 -1.69
CA LEU A 106 8.04 -4.57 -1.45
C LEU A 106 7.84 -4.28 0.04
N GLY A 107 8.31 -5.18 0.93
CA GLY A 107 8.23 -5.03 2.37
C GLY A 107 9.27 -4.09 3.02
N VAL A 108 10.02 -3.28 2.27
CA VAL A 108 11.05 -2.38 2.83
C VAL A 108 10.51 -1.48 3.94
N PHE A 109 9.34 -0.87 3.74
CA PHE A 109 8.73 0.04 4.72
C PHE A 109 8.11 -0.67 5.93
N THR A 110 8.08 -2.00 5.94
CA THR A 110 7.52 -2.79 7.04
C THR A 110 8.53 -3.19 8.11
N LEU A 111 9.81 -2.86 7.91
CA LEU A 111 10.84 -3.05 8.93
C LEU A 111 10.46 -2.30 10.21
N PRO A 112 10.54 -2.96 11.39
CA PRO A 112 10.11 -2.32 12.63
C PRO A 112 10.92 -1.07 12.93
N PHE A 113 10.22 0.07 13.15
CA PHE A 113 10.78 1.38 13.46
C PHE A 113 11.72 1.97 12.40
N ILE A 114 11.66 1.51 11.13
CA ILE A 114 12.49 2.08 10.05
C ILE A 114 12.14 3.56 9.79
N THR A 115 10.88 3.91 9.90
CA THR A 115 10.38 5.30 9.89
C THR A 115 9.61 5.54 11.19
N PRO A 116 10.27 5.99 12.27
CA PRO A 116 9.71 5.99 13.63
C PRO A 116 8.61 7.04 13.85
N ASP A 117 8.54 8.06 13.01
CA ASP A 117 7.56 9.14 13.08
C ASP A 117 7.25 9.72 11.69
N HIS A 118 6.29 10.64 11.62
CA HIS A 118 5.87 11.28 10.36
C HIS A 118 6.99 12.15 9.75
N LYS A 119 7.87 12.80 10.56
CA LYS A 119 9.00 13.59 10.06
C LYS A 119 9.97 12.70 9.29
N ALA A 120 10.27 11.53 9.84
CA ALA A 120 11.12 10.53 9.21
C ALA A 120 10.47 9.93 7.94
N LEU A 121 9.18 9.59 8.01
CA LEU A 121 8.46 9.08 6.84
C LEU A 121 8.43 10.12 5.71
N ASP A 122 8.13 11.40 6.03
CA ASP A 122 8.12 12.49 5.04
C ASP A 122 9.47 12.65 4.37
N ALA A 123 10.55 12.65 5.14
CA ALA A 123 11.89 12.76 4.60
C ALA A 123 12.20 11.60 3.64
N VAL A 124 11.75 10.39 3.96
CA VAL A 124 11.98 9.19 3.15
C VAL A 124 11.16 9.22 1.86
N ILE A 125 9.84 9.46 1.94
CA ILE A 125 8.97 9.44 0.74
C ILE A 125 9.19 10.65 -0.19
N ASN A 126 9.79 11.74 0.33
CA ASN A 126 10.20 12.88 -0.47
C ASN A 126 11.68 12.81 -0.92
N SER A 127 12.42 11.76 -0.58
CA SER A 127 13.80 11.55 -1.03
C SER A 127 13.85 10.88 -2.41
N PRO A 128 14.27 11.58 -3.49
CA PRO A 128 14.38 10.96 -4.80
C PRO A 128 15.35 9.76 -4.81
N ALA A 129 16.43 9.83 -4.00
CA ALA A 129 17.41 8.75 -3.90
C ALA A 129 16.84 7.45 -3.33
N VAL A 130 15.84 7.56 -2.46
CA VAL A 130 15.12 6.41 -1.88
C VAL A 130 13.99 5.97 -2.80
N MET A 131 13.14 6.92 -3.21
CA MET A 131 11.90 6.57 -3.93
C MET A 131 12.14 6.10 -5.36
N ASN A 132 13.19 6.58 -6.03
CA ASN A 132 13.55 6.05 -7.35
C ASN A 132 13.97 4.58 -7.25
N ASP A 133 14.82 4.22 -6.28
CA ASP A 133 15.23 2.83 -6.06
C ASP A 133 14.01 1.94 -5.70
N TYR A 134 13.13 2.41 -4.81
CA TYR A 134 11.92 1.67 -4.46
C TYR A 134 10.99 1.49 -5.67
N PHE A 135 10.78 2.52 -6.46
CA PHE A 135 9.95 2.44 -7.66
C PHE A 135 10.56 1.51 -8.72
N ASP A 136 11.89 1.45 -8.80
CA ASP A 136 12.56 0.48 -9.67
C ASP A 136 12.33 -0.98 -9.22
N LEU A 137 12.26 -1.23 -7.91
CA LEU A 137 11.87 -2.55 -7.40
C LEU A 137 10.43 -2.91 -7.81
N VAL A 138 9.50 -1.95 -7.71
CA VAL A 138 8.11 -2.15 -8.13
C VAL A 138 8.03 -2.44 -9.63
N ARG A 139 8.78 -1.69 -10.47
CA ARG A 139 8.84 -1.93 -11.92
C ARG A 139 9.40 -3.31 -12.26
N LYS A 140 10.50 -3.70 -11.61
CA LYS A 140 11.09 -5.05 -11.76
C LYS A 140 10.12 -6.15 -11.33
N ALA A 141 9.24 -5.89 -10.37
CA ALA A 141 8.21 -6.82 -9.94
C ALA A 141 7.01 -6.91 -10.92
N GLY A 142 6.88 -6.00 -11.90
CA GLY A 142 5.89 -6.07 -12.98
C GLY A 142 4.78 -5.03 -12.91
N ALA A 143 4.95 -3.95 -12.17
CA ALA A 143 3.99 -2.85 -12.07
C ALA A 143 4.65 -1.49 -12.29
N GLU A 144 3.95 -0.53 -12.89
CA GLU A 144 4.36 0.86 -12.91
C GLU A 144 3.88 1.57 -11.65
N PRO A 145 4.77 2.01 -10.74
CA PRO A 145 4.42 2.80 -9.57
C PRO A 145 4.13 4.24 -9.97
N LEU A 146 3.09 4.82 -9.39
CA LEU A 146 2.66 6.18 -9.69
C LEU A 146 2.93 7.15 -8.54
N ALA A 147 2.55 6.76 -7.33
CA ALA A 147 2.65 7.55 -6.12
C ALA A 147 2.59 6.65 -4.88
N VAL A 148 2.97 7.22 -3.74
CA VAL A 148 2.78 6.59 -2.44
C VAL A 148 1.97 7.51 -1.53
N GLY A 149 0.96 6.94 -0.89
CA GLY A 149 0.25 7.47 0.26
C GLY A 149 0.74 6.82 1.54
N GLU A 150 -0.10 6.84 2.59
CA GLU A 150 0.21 6.35 3.93
C GLU A 150 -0.97 5.52 4.45
N THR A 151 -0.71 4.35 5.06
CA THR A 151 -1.78 3.61 5.75
C THR A 151 -1.87 3.98 7.23
N GLY A 152 -0.83 4.58 7.78
CA GLY A 152 -0.71 5.01 9.16
C GLY A 152 0.11 4.04 10.02
N PHE A 153 0.49 4.51 11.22
CA PHE A 153 1.24 3.72 12.18
C PHE A 153 0.39 2.59 12.77
N ARG A 154 0.95 1.38 12.75
CA ARG A 154 0.27 0.17 13.22
C ARG A 154 0.39 -0.01 14.72
N GLN A 155 -0.73 -0.39 15.34
CA GLN A 155 -0.91 -0.56 16.78
C GLN A 155 -1.40 -1.97 17.07
N ILE A 156 -1.14 -2.49 18.27
CA ILE A 156 -1.72 -3.75 18.73
C ILE A 156 -3.07 -3.46 19.39
N SER A 157 -4.09 -4.25 19.05
CA SER A 157 -5.30 -4.35 19.86
C SER A 157 -5.55 -5.78 20.30
N ASN A 158 -6.16 -5.98 21.49
CA ASN A 158 -6.46 -7.31 22.00
C ASN A 158 -7.67 -7.34 22.94
N SER A 159 -8.18 -8.56 23.19
CA SER A 159 -9.33 -8.82 24.05
C SER A 159 -8.96 -9.27 25.47
N LYS A 160 -7.69 -9.55 25.77
CA LYS A 160 -7.27 -10.27 26.97
C LYS A 160 -6.80 -9.39 28.12
N ARG A 161 -5.81 -8.52 27.89
CA ARG A 161 -5.12 -7.76 28.93
C ARG A 161 -4.40 -6.54 28.39
N PRO A 162 -4.06 -5.55 29.22
CA PRO A 162 -3.11 -4.53 28.84
C PRO A 162 -1.79 -5.14 28.39
N ILE A 163 -1.22 -4.64 27.30
CA ILE A 163 0.10 -4.99 26.79
C ILE A 163 0.96 -3.72 26.91
N VAL A 164 1.86 -3.70 27.87
CA VAL A 164 2.71 -2.54 28.20
C VAL A 164 4.13 -2.74 27.67
N LYS A 165 4.63 -3.97 27.75
CA LYS A 165 5.98 -4.36 27.33
C LYS A 165 5.94 -5.62 26.45
N PRO A 166 7.04 -5.94 25.73
CA PRO A 166 7.09 -7.09 24.82
C PRO A 166 6.72 -8.42 25.49
N ASP A 167 7.10 -8.64 26.75
CA ASP A 167 6.80 -9.86 27.49
C ASP A 167 5.31 -10.11 27.71
N ASP A 168 4.48 -9.05 27.68
CA ASP A 168 3.03 -9.17 27.81
C ASP A 168 2.38 -9.79 26.57
N MET A 169 3.14 -9.91 25.46
CA MET A 169 2.71 -10.58 24.23
C MET A 169 2.71 -12.12 24.36
N LYS A 170 3.38 -12.68 25.38
CA LYS A 170 3.50 -14.14 25.55
C LYS A 170 2.14 -14.82 25.55
N GLY A 171 1.97 -15.80 24.66
CA GLY A 171 0.78 -16.62 24.54
C GLY A 171 -0.43 -15.94 23.86
N ILE A 172 -0.35 -14.67 23.48
CA ILE A 172 -1.42 -13.97 22.74
C ILE A 172 -1.52 -14.55 21.33
N LYS A 173 -2.70 -15.04 20.95
CA LYS A 173 -3.02 -15.43 19.58
C LYS A 173 -3.31 -14.17 18.77
N ILE A 174 -2.38 -13.78 17.92
CA ILE A 174 -2.51 -12.54 17.16
C ILE A 174 -2.69 -12.80 15.66
N ARG A 175 -3.71 -12.20 15.08
CA ARG A 175 -3.83 -12.15 13.63
C ARG A 175 -2.80 -11.17 13.06
N VAL A 176 -2.09 -11.60 12.05
CA VAL A 176 -1.23 -10.75 11.20
C VAL A 176 -1.61 -10.91 9.73
N VAL A 177 -1.33 -9.89 8.94
CA VAL A 177 -1.42 -10.01 7.48
C VAL A 177 -0.36 -10.99 6.96
N GLY A 178 -0.50 -11.48 5.74
CA GLY A 178 0.39 -12.48 5.13
C GLY A 178 1.84 -12.02 4.90
N SER A 179 2.42 -11.33 5.88
CA SER A 179 3.80 -10.88 5.89
C SER A 179 4.64 -11.76 6.82
N PRO A 180 5.58 -12.55 6.28
CA PRO A 180 6.47 -13.37 7.11
C PRO A 180 7.24 -12.58 8.17
N MET A 181 7.61 -11.32 7.86
CA MET A 181 8.29 -10.43 8.80
C MET A 181 7.40 -10.09 10.00
N TYR A 182 6.12 -9.78 9.78
CA TYR A 182 5.20 -9.49 10.88
C TYR A 182 4.98 -10.71 11.77
N GLY A 183 4.87 -11.90 11.16
CA GLY A 183 4.83 -13.14 11.91
C GLY A 183 6.08 -13.33 12.78
N GLU A 184 7.26 -13.06 12.25
CA GLU A 184 8.51 -13.16 13.01
C GLU A 184 8.63 -12.13 14.14
N ILE A 185 8.18 -10.88 13.90
CA ILE A 185 8.14 -9.84 14.95
C ILE A 185 7.28 -10.32 16.13
N MET A 186 6.07 -10.79 15.86
CA MET A 186 5.15 -11.22 16.91
C MET A 186 5.66 -12.48 17.64
N ASN A 187 6.19 -13.45 16.89
CA ASN A 187 6.80 -14.67 17.44
C ASN A 187 8.01 -14.35 18.33
N GLY A 188 8.83 -13.37 17.91
CA GLY A 188 10.00 -12.93 18.69
C GLY A 188 9.67 -12.37 20.07
N MET A 189 8.42 -11.95 20.28
CA MET A 189 7.89 -11.47 21.55
C MET A 189 7.07 -12.54 22.29
N GLY A 190 7.06 -13.79 21.80
CA GLY A 190 6.35 -14.91 22.41
C GLY A 190 4.84 -14.98 22.11
N ALA A 191 4.34 -14.15 21.18
CA ALA A 191 2.97 -14.29 20.69
C ALA A 191 2.85 -15.47 19.70
N ASN A 192 1.61 -15.88 19.43
CA ASN A 192 1.27 -16.93 18.47
C ASN A 192 0.61 -16.28 17.23
N PRO A 193 1.37 -15.87 16.21
CA PRO A 193 0.82 -15.22 15.03
C PRO A 193 0.07 -16.22 14.13
N THR A 194 -1.08 -15.79 13.63
CA THR A 194 -1.86 -16.49 12.60
C THR A 194 -1.99 -15.59 11.37
N PHE A 195 -1.52 -16.05 10.23
CA PHE A 195 -1.67 -15.34 8.96
C PHE A 195 -3.10 -15.48 8.46
N MET A 196 -3.74 -14.34 8.18
CA MET A 196 -5.15 -14.33 7.83
C MET A 196 -5.49 -13.10 6.99
N SER A 197 -6.36 -13.26 6.00
CA SER A 197 -6.88 -12.14 5.21
C SER A 197 -7.63 -11.15 6.11
N TRP A 198 -7.87 -9.92 5.61
CA TRP A 198 -8.70 -8.95 6.35
C TRP A 198 -10.16 -9.40 6.42
N ALA A 199 -10.65 -10.06 5.37
CA ALA A 199 -12.02 -10.60 5.34
C ALA A 199 -12.25 -11.65 6.44
N ASP A 200 -11.26 -12.52 6.69
CA ASP A 200 -11.33 -13.58 7.70
C ASP A 200 -11.00 -13.08 9.11
N ALA A 201 -10.25 -11.98 9.23
CA ALA A 201 -9.79 -11.45 10.52
C ALA A 201 -10.95 -11.01 11.42
N GLN A 202 -11.96 -10.36 10.87
CA GLN A 202 -13.08 -9.83 11.67
C GLN A 202 -13.93 -10.95 12.30
N PRO A 203 -14.37 -11.99 11.56
CA PRO A 203 -15.03 -13.15 12.17
C PRO A 203 -14.16 -13.87 13.19
N ALA A 204 -12.85 -13.99 12.95
CA ALA A 204 -11.92 -14.65 13.86
C ALA A 204 -11.76 -13.87 15.19
N LEU A 205 -11.73 -12.53 15.15
CA LEU A 205 -11.75 -11.68 16.33
C LEU A 205 -13.06 -11.81 17.10
N ALA A 206 -14.18 -11.76 16.40
CA ALA A 206 -15.52 -11.84 17.00
C ALA A 206 -15.76 -13.18 17.72
N SER A 207 -15.27 -14.29 17.16
CA SER A 207 -15.38 -15.63 17.74
C SER A 207 -14.33 -15.93 18.83
N GLY A 208 -13.29 -15.08 18.97
CA GLY A 208 -12.16 -15.36 19.84
C GLY A 208 -11.20 -16.45 19.33
N ALA A 209 -11.28 -16.81 18.04
CA ALA A 209 -10.30 -17.70 17.41
C ALA A 209 -8.89 -17.07 17.47
N VAL A 210 -8.79 -15.75 17.37
CA VAL A 210 -7.62 -14.96 17.71
C VAL A 210 -7.95 -13.93 18.78
N ASP A 211 -6.98 -13.60 19.63
CA ASP A 211 -7.12 -12.67 20.75
C ASP A 211 -6.83 -11.23 20.35
N ALA A 212 -6.02 -11.05 19.32
CA ALA A 212 -5.43 -9.78 18.95
C ALA A 212 -5.30 -9.59 17.44
N GLN A 213 -5.09 -8.34 17.05
CA GLN A 213 -4.70 -7.94 15.71
C GLN A 213 -3.79 -6.70 15.77
N GLU A 214 -3.17 -6.33 14.66
CA GLU A 214 -2.37 -5.12 14.53
C GLU A 214 -2.81 -4.36 13.27
N ASN A 215 -3.12 -3.07 13.42
CA ASN A 215 -3.52 -2.15 12.37
C ASN A 215 -3.42 -0.70 12.85
N PRO A 216 -3.45 0.30 11.97
CA PRO A 216 -3.65 1.69 12.37
C PRO A 216 -4.97 1.88 13.14
N LEU A 217 -5.01 2.85 14.05
CA LEU A 217 -6.24 3.13 14.82
C LEU A 217 -7.35 3.70 13.95
N GLU A 218 -7.04 4.32 12.82
CA GLU A 218 -8.04 4.70 11.81
C GLU A 218 -8.81 3.45 11.33
N VAL A 219 -8.11 2.36 11.02
CA VAL A 219 -8.73 1.08 10.65
C VAL A 219 -9.54 0.49 11.81
N PHE A 220 -9.01 0.57 13.03
CA PHE A 220 -9.71 0.13 14.24
C PHE A 220 -11.06 0.84 14.40
N LEU A 221 -11.08 2.16 14.23
CA LEU A 221 -12.29 2.99 14.35
C LEU A 221 -13.27 2.73 13.20
N ALA A 222 -12.80 2.76 11.95
CA ALA A 222 -13.64 2.59 10.76
C ALA A 222 -14.29 1.21 10.69
N ALA A 223 -13.56 0.16 11.08
CA ALA A 223 -14.09 -1.20 11.15
C ALA A 223 -14.84 -1.52 12.46
N LYS A 224 -14.92 -0.57 13.40
CA LYS A 224 -15.56 -0.76 14.71
C LYS A 224 -15.02 -1.98 15.48
N ILE A 225 -13.71 -2.14 15.48
CA ILE A 225 -12.99 -3.32 16.01
C ILE A 225 -13.28 -3.54 17.51
N GLN A 226 -13.58 -2.48 18.28
CA GLN A 226 -14.02 -2.58 19.67
C GLN A 226 -15.27 -3.49 19.85
N ASN A 227 -16.14 -3.52 18.83
CA ASN A 227 -17.35 -4.38 18.86
C ASN A 227 -17.03 -5.87 18.69
N LEU A 228 -15.79 -6.19 18.26
CA LEU A 228 -15.28 -7.55 18.13
C LEU A 228 -14.51 -8.00 19.39
N GLY A 229 -14.78 -7.38 20.53
CA GLY A 229 -14.21 -7.73 21.82
C GLY A 229 -12.81 -7.15 22.10
N GLN A 230 -12.30 -6.26 21.23
CA GLN A 230 -10.97 -5.65 21.41
C GLN A 230 -11.03 -4.51 22.42
N LYS A 231 -10.61 -4.79 23.65
CA LYS A 231 -10.76 -3.91 24.84
C LYS A 231 -9.49 -3.15 25.20
N PHE A 232 -8.35 -3.57 24.68
CA PHE A 232 -7.04 -3.01 25.00
C PHE A 232 -6.30 -2.65 23.72
N VAL A 233 -5.64 -1.52 23.72
CA VAL A 233 -4.80 -1.01 22.62
C VAL A 233 -3.45 -0.60 23.17
N THR A 234 -2.36 -0.94 22.46
CA THR A 234 -1.00 -0.44 22.71
C THR A 234 -0.55 0.38 21.51
N LYS A 235 -0.32 1.69 21.71
CA LYS A 235 0.09 2.63 20.66
C LYS A 235 1.63 2.66 20.53
N TRP A 236 2.22 1.61 19.98
CA TRP A 236 3.68 1.44 19.88
C TRP A 236 4.30 1.89 18.55
N ASN A 237 3.49 2.20 17.55
CA ASN A 237 3.93 2.80 16.28
C ASN A 237 5.09 2.04 15.59
N TYR A 238 5.09 0.72 15.61
CA TYR A 238 6.26 -0.06 15.17
C TYR A 238 6.53 -0.05 13.67
N SER A 239 5.51 0.16 12.87
CA SER A 239 5.58 0.20 11.42
C SER A 239 4.56 1.19 10.89
N ASN A 240 4.94 1.94 9.87
CA ASN A 240 4.03 2.76 9.08
C ASN A 240 4.11 2.31 7.63
N ASP A 241 3.08 1.59 7.18
CA ASP A 241 3.02 1.15 5.79
C ASP A 241 2.71 2.31 4.87
N ILE A 242 3.39 2.34 3.72
CA ILE A 242 2.97 3.18 2.61
C ILE A 242 1.72 2.61 1.94
N LEU A 243 0.97 3.46 1.24
CA LEU A 243 -0.10 3.07 0.35
C LEU A 243 0.37 3.25 -1.10
N LEU A 244 0.63 2.16 -1.81
CA LEU A 244 1.13 2.21 -3.18
C LEU A 244 -0.03 2.33 -4.19
N PHE A 245 0.07 3.34 -5.08
CA PHE A 245 -0.73 3.44 -6.30
C PHE A 245 0.10 2.90 -7.46
N ALA A 246 -0.34 1.82 -8.09
CA ALA A 246 0.40 1.17 -9.17
C ALA A 246 -0.54 0.66 -10.28
N ILE A 247 0.00 0.58 -11.49
CA ILE A 247 -0.71 0.11 -12.69
C ILE A 247 0.01 -1.13 -13.22
N ALA A 248 -0.75 -2.12 -13.69
CA ALA A 248 -0.18 -3.26 -14.41
C ALA A 248 0.62 -2.77 -15.65
N ASN A 249 1.85 -3.26 -15.84
CA ASN A 249 2.71 -2.80 -16.94
C ASN A 249 2.03 -2.84 -18.32
N PRO A 250 1.29 -3.89 -18.71
CA PRO A 250 0.60 -3.91 -20.01
C PRO A 250 -0.48 -2.83 -20.12
N VAL A 251 -1.17 -2.51 -19.04
CA VAL A 251 -2.17 -1.43 -18.99
C VAL A 251 -1.49 -0.08 -19.13
N TRP A 252 -0.44 0.16 -18.36
CA TRP A 252 0.34 1.40 -18.46
C TRP A 252 0.85 1.66 -19.88
N GLN A 253 1.43 0.64 -20.51
CA GLN A 253 1.96 0.73 -21.88
C GLN A 253 0.85 0.91 -22.94
N SER A 254 -0.39 0.53 -22.63
CA SER A 254 -1.53 0.73 -23.54
C SER A 254 -2.00 2.18 -23.61
N TRP A 255 -1.62 3.04 -22.69
CA TRP A 255 -2.00 4.45 -22.67
C TRP A 255 -0.98 5.31 -23.41
N ASN A 256 -1.44 6.37 -24.07
CA ASN A 256 -0.56 7.36 -24.68
C ASN A 256 0.17 8.20 -23.63
N ALA A 257 1.25 8.88 -24.02
CA ALA A 257 2.09 9.65 -23.09
C ALA A 257 1.33 10.77 -22.34
N GLN A 258 0.33 11.39 -23.01
CA GLN A 258 -0.49 12.42 -22.37
C GLN A 258 -1.37 11.84 -21.26
N ASP A 259 -2.01 10.72 -21.52
CA ASP A 259 -2.87 10.07 -20.53
C ASP A 259 -2.03 9.44 -19.39
N GLN A 260 -0.85 8.88 -19.69
CA GLN A 260 0.11 8.44 -18.67
C GLN A 260 0.50 9.59 -17.73
N LYS A 261 0.78 10.78 -18.27
CA LYS A 261 1.08 11.96 -17.48
C LYS A 261 -0.10 12.34 -16.57
N ILE A 262 -1.30 12.43 -17.13
CA ILE A 262 -2.53 12.76 -16.38
C ILE A 262 -2.76 11.77 -15.24
N VAL A 263 -2.63 10.46 -15.52
CA VAL A 263 -2.84 9.41 -14.50
C VAL A 263 -1.81 9.52 -13.39
N ARG A 264 -0.53 9.76 -13.71
CA ARG A 264 0.53 9.95 -12.70
C ARG A 264 0.28 11.16 -11.80
N GLU A 265 -0.04 12.31 -12.41
CA GLU A 265 -0.34 13.54 -11.67
C GLU A 265 -1.60 13.36 -10.78
N SER A 266 -2.59 12.62 -11.27
CA SER A 266 -3.80 12.28 -10.50
C SER A 266 -3.50 11.38 -9.31
N ALA A 267 -2.60 10.41 -9.46
CA ALA A 267 -2.17 9.55 -8.36
C ALA A 267 -1.38 10.33 -7.29
N GLN A 268 -0.49 11.24 -7.72
CA GLN A 268 0.27 12.10 -6.80
C GLN A 268 -0.65 13.02 -5.99
N GLU A 269 -1.63 13.63 -6.64
CA GLU A 269 -2.62 14.47 -5.98
C GLU A 269 -3.50 13.66 -5.00
N ALA A 270 -3.97 12.49 -5.44
CA ALA A 270 -4.77 11.59 -4.59
C ALA A 270 -3.97 11.12 -3.37
N ALA A 271 -2.70 10.76 -3.54
CA ALA A 271 -1.81 10.36 -2.45
C ALA A 271 -1.63 11.49 -1.43
N LYS A 272 -1.42 12.73 -1.89
CA LYS A 272 -1.31 13.91 -1.02
C LYS A 272 -2.57 14.15 -0.18
N GLN A 273 -3.75 14.07 -0.82
CA GLN A 273 -5.03 14.22 -0.10
C GLN A 273 -5.26 13.07 0.88
N GLN A 274 -4.89 11.85 0.50
CA GLN A 274 -5.03 10.66 1.34
C GLN A 274 -4.12 10.74 2.57
N ILE A 275 -2.84 11.16 2.43
CA ILE A 275 -1.93 11.39 3.56
C ILE A 275 -2.52 12.43 4.52
N ALA A 276 -3.02 13.55 4.02
CA ALA A 276 -3.63 14.57 4.85
C ALA A 276 -4.82 14.03 5.66
N LEU A 277 -5.64 13.16 5.05
CA LEU A 277 -6.77 12.51 5.71
C LEU A 277 -6.29 11.56 6.83
N VAL A 278 -5.32 10.69 6.57
CA VAL A 278 -4.77 9.75 7.58
C VAL A 278 -4.20 10.51 8.77
N ARG A 279 -3.43 11.57 8.53
CA ARG A 279 -2.78 12.34 9.60
C ARG A 279 -3.76 13.15 10.44
N LYS A 280 -4.81 13.67 9.82
CA LYS A 280 -5.92 14.28 10.56
C LYS A 280 -6.58 13.27 11.49
N LEU A 281 -6.83 12.05 11.02
CA LEU A 281 -7.42 10.98 11.83
C LEU A 281 -6.47 10.54 12.95
N PHE A 282 -5.16 10.40 12.65
CA PHE A 282 -4.14 10.02 13.62
C PHE A 282 -4.01 10.98 14.80
N SER A 283 -4.21 12.28 14.59
CA SER A 283 -4.15 13.29 15.67
C SER A 283 -5.26 13.14 16.72
N GLU A 284 -6.35 12.48 16.36
CA GLU A 284 -7.56 12.35 17.18
C GLU A 284 -7.84 10.90 17.61
N ASP A 285 -7.07 9.92 17.10
CA ASP A 285 -7.39 8.50 17.17
C ASP A 285 -7.43 7.94 18.59
N VAL A 286 -6.46 8.31 19.44
CA VAL A 286 -6.39 7.83 20.84
C VAL A 286 -7.60 8.25 21.65
N GLU A 287 -7.98 9.50 21.56
CA GLU A 287 -9.12 10.03 22.33
C GLU A 287 -10.44 9.44 21.83
N LYS A 288 -10.57 9.26 20.51
CA LYS A 288 -11.74 8.59 19.94
C LYS A 288 -11.85 7.14 20.39
N VAL A 289 -10.73 6.40 20.43
CA VAL A 289 -10.70 5.01 20.89
C VAL A 289 -11.02 4.93 22.39
N ARG A 290 -10.47 5.85 23.21
CA ARG A 290 -10.79 5.92 24.64
C ARG A 290 -12.26 6.23 24.90
N ALA A 291 -12.86 7.12 24.10
CA ALA A 291 -14.27 7.45 24.20
C ALA A 291 -15.21 6.26 23.92
N LEU A 292 -14.71 5.21 23.23
CA LEU A 292 -15.44 3.94 23.03
C LEU A 292 -15.27 2.95 24.20
N GLY A 293 -14.65 3.36 25.31
CA GLY A 293 -14.41 2.51 26.49
C GLY A 293 -13.23 1.55 26.35
N VAL A 294 -12.37 1.77 25.35
CA VAL A 294 -11.16 0.95 25.14
C VAL A 294 -10.01 1.50 25.99
N ASN A 295 -9.30 0.62 26.67
CA ASN A 295 -8.09 0.98 27.42
C ASN A 295 -6.92 1.17 26.43
N VAL A 296 -6.39 2.39 26.34
CA VAL A 296 -5.27 2.73 25.43
C VAL A 296 -4.03 3.03 26.24
N HIS A 297 -3.03 2.15 26.12
CA HIS A 297 -1.68 2.38 26.61
C HIS A 297 -0.83 3.08 25.52
N VAL A 298 -0.25 4.21 25.88
CA VAL A 298 0.74 4.91 25.05
C VAL A 298 2.10 4.72 25.73
N PRO A 299 3.02 3.96 25.13
CA PRO A 299 4.30 3.66 25.73
C PRO A 299 5.11 4.91 26.03
N THR A 300 5.71 4.93 27.23
CA THR A 300 6.74 5.92 27.59
C THR A 300 8.00 5.73 26.74
N PRO A 301 8.91 6.71 26.69
CA PRO A 301 10.20 6.55 25.98
C PRO A 301 11.02 5.34 26.46
N ALA A 302 10.96 5.02 27.76
CA ALA A 302 11.64 3.84 28.32
C ALA A 302 11.01 2.53 27.81
N GLU A 303 9.69 2.39 27.89
CA GLU A 303 8.95 1.23 27.36
C GLU A 303 9.15 1.11 25.85
N MET A 304 9.13 2.22 25.10
CA MET A 304 9.38 2.19 23.66
C MET A 304 10.77 1.62 23.31
N LYS A 305 11.78 1.90 24.14
CA LYS A 305 13.11 1.32 23.98
C LYS A 305 13.10 -0.20 24.13
N GLU A 306 12.30 -0.75 25.06
CA GLU A 306 12.14 -2.20 25.20
C GLU A 306 11.53 -2.82 23.92
N TRP A 307 10.51 -2.21 23.34
CA TRP A 307 9.92 -2.63 22.08
C TRP A 307 10.93 -2.62 20.92
N GLN A 308 11.75 -1.58 20.83
CA GLN A 308 12.80 -1.48 19.81
C GLN A 308 13.88 -2.57 20.00
N ILE A 309 14.24 -2.88 21.24
CA ILE A 309 15.22 -3.94 21.54
C ILE A 309 14.63 -5.31 21.16
N ALA A 310 13.37 -5.60 21.51
CA ALA A 310 12.71 -6.86 21.20
C ALA A 310 12.62 -7.15 19.69
N THR A 311 12.48 -6.11 18.88
CA THR A 311 12.37 -6.26 17.42
C THR A 311 13.70 -6.16 16.67
N ARG A 312 14.79 -5.78 17.35
CA ARG A 312 16.11 -5.51 16.74
C ARG A 312 16.68 -6.71 15.98
N ARG A 313 16.49 -7.92 16.50
CA ARG A 313 16.96 -9.16 15.85
C ARG A 313 16.25 -9.40 14.51
N THR A 314 14.93 -9.22 14.50
CA THR A 314 14.13 -9.33 13.28
C THR A 314 14.53 -8.25 12.27
N TYR A 315 14.69 -7.00 12.73
CA TYR A 315 15.18 -5.92 11.86
C TYR A 315 16.50 -6.28 11.18
N ALA A 316 17.53 -6.67 11.95
CA ALA A 316 18.85 -6.98 11.42
C ALA A 316 18.82 -8.13 10.41
N ARG A 317 18.03 -9.18 10.70
CA ARG A 317 17.86 -10.33 9.81
C ARG A 317 17.19 -9.93 8.49
N TRP A 318 16.09 -9.19 8.55
CA TRP A 318 15.33 -8.82 7.37
C TRP A 318 16.01 -7.75 6.52
N LYS A 319 16.76 -6.85 7.14
CA LYS A 319 17.56 -5.84 6.42
C LYS A 319 18.42 -6.48 5.33
N VAL A 320 19.14 -7.55 5.63
CA VAL A 320 20.02 -8.23 4.65
C VAL A 320 19.26 -9.09 3.64
N GLN A 321 18.02 -9.47 3.93
CA GLN A 321 17.20 -10.35 3.09
C GLN A 321 16.32 -9.60 2.09
N ILE A 322 15.99 -8.33 2.35
CA ILE A 322 15.13 -7.52 1.49
C ILE A 322 15.98 -6.76 0.46
N GLU A 323 16.46 -5.58 0.83
CA GLU A 323 17.27 -4.70 -0.02
C GLU A 323 18.21 -3.86 0.86
N PRO A 324 19.40 -4.39 1.22
CA PRO A 324 20.26 -3.74 2.19
C PRO A 324 20.74 -2.34 1.75
N ASN A 325 20.94 -2.12 0.44
CA ASN A 325 21.36 -0.83 -0.08
C ASN A 325 20.25 0.23 0.06
N LEU A 326 19.03 -0.10 -0.32
CA LEU A 326 17.89 0.80 -0.17
C LEU A 326 17.60 1.09 1.30
N ILE A 327 17.64 0.04 2.15
CA ILE A 327 17.45 0.20 3.60
C ILE A 327 18.52 1.10 4.19
N GLY A 328 19.80 0.96 3.76
CA GLY A 328 20.88 1.85 4.17
C GLY A 328 20.63 3.33 3.79
N LYS A 329 20.09 3.59 2.60
CA LYS A 329 19.69 4.95 2.20
C LYS A 329 18.54 5.49 3.07
N ILE A 330 17.54 4.66 3.37
CA ILE A 330 16.44 5.06 4.27
C ILE A 330 16.98 5.41 5.65
N GLU A 331 17.84 4.58 6.24
CA GLU A 331 18.45 4.83 7.54
C GLU A 331 19.24 6.17 7.56
N GLN A 332 19.99 6.47 6.52
CA GLN A 332 20.73 7.75 6.39
C GLN A 332 19.78 8.95 6.36
N VAL A 333 18.69 8.86 5.57
CA VAL A 333 17.67 9.92 5.50
C VAL A 333 17.01 10.12 6.87
N VAL A 334 16.63 9.03 7.54
CA VAL A 334 16.00 9.06 8.88
C VAL A 334 16.96 9.64 9.93
N GLU A 335 18.23 9.25 9.88
CA GLU A 335 19.24 9.81 10.80
C GLU A 335 19.40 11.33 10.59
N GLY A 336 19.35 11.80 9.36
CA GLY A 336 19.36 13.22 9.04
C GLY A 336 18.23 14.00 9.70
N THR A 337 17.06 13.42 9.87
CA THR A 337 15.91 14.09 10.53
C THR A 337 16.08 14.28 12.04
N ARG A 338 17.00 13.54 12.68
CA ARG A 338 17.25 13.61 14.13
C ARG A 338 18.29 14.68 14.48
N LYS A 339 19.08 15.11 13.49
CA LYS A 339 20.18 16.09 13.68
C LYS A 339 19.75 17.53 13.36
N GLY A 340 18.60 17.73 12.75
CA GLY A 340 17.95 19.01 12.44
C GLY A 340 16.60 19.11 13.17
#